data_705627c30442f18fd2b7aaa4009c5cac
#
_entry.id   705627c30442f18fd2b7aaa4009c5cac
#
_cell.length_a   1.000
_cell.length_b   1.000
_cell.length_c   1.000
_cell.angle_alpha   90.00
_cell.angle_beta   90.00
_cell.angle_gamma   90.00
#
_symmetry.space_group_name_H-M   'P 1'
#
loop_
_entity.id
_entity.type
_entity.pdbx_description
1 polymer ?
#
loop_
_entity_poly.entity_id
_entity_poly.type
_entity_poly.pdbx_seq_one_letter_code
_entity_poly.pdbx_strand_id
1 'polypeptide(L)'
;MRVNQISEAEHGQDSGVDYTEEKRELELFIMNDQDLYRQMFLPILMNLARKMKRGVYNHQMAPKLWQYLVDQGARKYVMQNGGTVRNTFPKQARIELAKDMADEQMEMLKAGEYSIATGYDPKKGE
;
A
#
# COMPACT_ATOMS: atom_id res chain seq x y z
N MET A 1 -2.64 26.37 -4.87
CA MET A 1 -2.06 26.03 -4.82
C MET A 1 -1.34 25.63 -4.15
N ARG A 2 -1.18 25.46 -4.26
CA ARG A 2 -0.58 25.02 -3.52
C ARG A 2 0.52 25.50 -3.45
N VAL A 3 0.78 26.17 -3.18
CA VAL A 3 1.50 26.52 -3.31
C VAL A 3 2.31 26.61 -3.22
N ASN A 4 2.38 26.84 -3.15
CA ASN A 4 3.02 26.87 -3.18
C ASN A 4 3.62 26.72 -3.06
N GLN A 5 3.59 26.62 -2.86
CA GLN A 5 4.06 26.47 -2.83
C GLN A 5 4.90 26.42 -2.97
N ILE A 6 4.91 26.63 -2.95
CA ILE A 6 5.64 26.64 -3.13
C ILE A 6 6.55 26.56 -2.92
N SER A 7 6.80 26.71 -2.67
CA SER A 7 7.54 26.74 -2.47
C SER A 7 8.19 26.40 -2.02
N GLU A 8 8.29 25.96 -1.61
CA GLU A 8 8.87 25.52 -1.20
C GLU A 8 9.57 24.83 -1.47
N ALA A 9 9.39 24.65 -1.82
CA ALA A 9 9.92 23.76 -2.28
C ALA A 9 11.18 23.71 -2.24
N GLU A 10 11.71 23.90 -1.92
CA GLU A 10 12.74 23.90 -1.86
C GLU A 10 13.46 22.95 -1.61
N HIS A 11 13.59 22.36 -1.41
CA HIS A 11 14.28 21.38 -1.10
C HIS A 11 14.32 20.35 -1.99
N GLY A 12 14.81 20.14 -2.74
CA GLY A 12 14.99 19.17 -3.56
C GLY A 12 14.32 17.95 -3.35
N GLN A 13 13.76 17.82 -2.43
CA GLN A 13 13.04 16.75 -2.32
C GLN A 13 11.72 17.07 -2.56
N ASP A 14 10.95 16.21 -2.68
CA ASP A 14 9.63 16.41 -2.98
C ASP A 14 8.84 16.70 -1.84
N SER A 15 9.40 17.21 -0.85
CA SER A 15 8.73 17.43 0.39
C SER A 15 7.54 18.33 0.29
N GLY A 16 7.43 19.12 -0.72
CA GLY A 16 6.28 19.99 -0.87
C GLY A 16 5.14 19.39 -1.70
N VAL A 17 5.32 18.21 -2.22
CA VAL A 17 4.32 17.63 -3.10
C VAL A 17 3.35 16.76 -2.33
N ASP A 18 2.05 16.97 -2.57
CA ASP A 18 1.01 16.24 -1.88
C ASP A 18 0.40 15.24 -2.85
N TYR A 19 0.56 13.97 -2.55
CA TYR A 19 0.03 12.90 -3.37
C TYR A 19 -1.22 12.26 -2.78
N THR A 20 -1.90 12.96 -1.89
CA THR A 20 -3.06 12.39 -1.19
C THR A 20 -4.13 11.87 -2.16
N GLU A 21 -4.42 12.64 -3.20
CA GLU A 21 -5.44 12.24 -4.15
C GLU A 21 -5.03 11.02 -4.93
N GLU A 22 -3.80 11.01 -5.43
CA GLU A 22 -3.29 9.88 -6.21
C GLU A 22 -3.26 8.62 -5.36
N LYS A 23 -2.78 8.73 -4.13
CA LYS A 23 -2.72 7.58 -3.25
C LYS A 23 -4.11 7.04 -2.96
N ARG A 24 -5.05 7.92 -2.70
CA ARG A 24 -6.40 7.49 -2.39
C ARG A 24 -7.05 6.81 -3.58
N GLU A 25 -6.91 7.40 -4.74
CA GLU A 25 -7.51 6.83 -5.94
C GLU A 25 -6.94 5.45 -6.25
N LEU A 26 -5.63 5.30 -6.14
CA LEU A 26 -5.00 4.03 -6.42
C LEU A 26 -5.37 2.99 -5.38
N GLU A 27 -5.39 3.37 -4.11
CA GLU A 27 -5.77 2.42 -3.07
C GLU A 27 -7.20 1.94 -3.25
N LEU A 28 -8.12 2.85 -3.55
CA LEU A 28 -9.50 2.47 -3.79
C LEU A 28 -9.62 1.52 -4.99
N PHE A 29 -8.88 1.81 -6.04
CA PHE A 29 -8.90 0.95 -7.21
C PHE A 29 -8.44 -0.47 -6.85
N ILE A 30 -7.34 -0.58 -6.12
CA ILE A 30 -6.79 -1.87 -5.72
C ILE A 30 -7.78 -2.63 -4.85
N MET A 31 -8.35 -1.95 -3.86
CA MET A 31 -9.25 -2.63 -2.92
C MET A 31 -10.57 -3.02 -3.55
N ASN A 32 -10.99 -2.33 -4.61
CA ASN A 32 -12.23 -2.65 -5.28
C ASN A 32 -12.07 -3.61 -6.45
N ASP A 33 -10.84 -3.92 -6.84
CA ASP A 33 -10.60 -4.85 -7.93
C ASP A 33 -10.51 -6.26 -7.36
N GLN A 34 -11.46 -7.11 -7.72
CA GLN A 34 -11.53 -8.44 -7.15
C GLN A 34 -10.29 -9.28 -7.41
N ASP A 35 -9.73 -9.16 -8.62
CA ASP A 35 -8.57 -9.96 -8.96
C ASP A 35 -7.35 -9.53 -8.16
N LEU A 36 -7.11 -8.22 -8.05
CA LEU A 36 -5.99 -7.73 -7.26
C LEU A 36 -6.17 -8.10 -5.79
N TYR A 37 -7.38 -7.97 -5.30
CA TYR A 37 -7.65 -8.28 -3.90
C TYR A 37 -7.40 -9.76 -3.60
N ARG A 38 -7.95 -10.64 -4.43
CA ARG A 38 -7.84 -12.08 -4.18
C ARG A 38 -6.50 -12.67 -4.52
N GLN A 39 -5.89 -12.19 -5.60
CA GLN A 39 -4.66 -12.80 -6.09
C GLN A 39 -3.40 -12.17 -5.52
N MET A 40 -3.50 -10.98 -5.00
CA MET A 40 -2.32 -10.29 -4.48
C MET A 40 -2.49 -9.78 -3.05
N PHE A 41 -3.55 -9.02 -2.78
CA PHE A 41 -3.72 -8.42 -1.46
C PHE A 41 -3.82 -9.49 -0.37
N LEU A 42 -4.75 -10.42 -0.52
CA LEU A 42 -4.93 -11.47 0.49
C LEU A 42 -3.71 -12.36 0.64
N PRO A 43 -3.06 -12.81 -0.46
CA PRO A 43 -1.83 -13.61 -0.28
C PRO A 43 -0.72 -12.88 0.44
N ILE A 44 -0.54 -11.58 0.17
CA ILE A 44 0.45 -10.79 0.90
C ILE A 44 0.08 -10.73 2.37
N LEU A 45 -1.17 -10.44 2.65
CA LEU A 45 -1.66 -10.34 4.02
C LEU A 45 -1.45 -11.67 4.77
N MET A 46 -1.79 -12.79 4.13
CA MET A 46 -1.61 -14.09 4.74
C MET A 46 -0.15 -14.42 4.98
N ASN A 47 0.72 -14.03 4.05
CA ASN A 47 2.15 -14.23 4.22
C ASN A 47 2.66 -13.45 5.43
N LEU A 48 2.24 -12.20 5.56
CA LEU A 48 2.68 -11.37 6.68
C LEU A 48 2.11 -11.88 8.00
N ALA A 49 0.86 -12.35 7.98
CA ALA A 49 0.25 -12.90 9.18
C ALA A 49 1.02 -14.12 9.66
N ARG A 50 1.44 -15.00 8.74
CA ARG A 50 2.24 -16.16 9.11
C ARG A 50 3.56 -15.74 9.73
N LYS A 51 4.19 -14.71 9.18
CA LYS A 51 5.46 -14.23 9.72
C LYS A 51 5.29 -13.61 11.09
N MET A 52 4.19 -12.90 11.32
CA MET A 52 3.90 -12.34 12.62
C MET A 52 3.65 -13.46 13.64
N LYS A 53 2.95 -14.50 13.23
CA LYS A 53 2.67 -15.61 14.10
C LYS A 53 3.95 -16.32 14.52
N ARG A 54 4.94 -16.38 13.63
CA ARG A 54 6.22 -17.02 13.94
C ARG A 54 7.21 -16.07 14.61
N GLY A 55 6.88 -14.80 14.71
CA GLY A 55 7.78 -13.82 15.30
C GLY A 55 8.91 -13.41 14.37
N VAL A 56 8.74 -13.60 13.07
CA VAL A 56 9.77 -13.25 12.10
C VAL A 56 9.33 -12.17 11.11
N TYR A 57 8.34 -11.37 11.51
CA TYR A 57 7.89 -10.29 10.66
C TYR A 57 9.02 -9.29 10.44
N ASN A 58 9.26 -8.93 9.18
CA ASN A 58 10.34 -8.03 8.83
C ASN A 58 9.77 -6.70 8.35
N HIS A 59 9.99 -5.66 9.14
CA HIS A 59 9.45 -4.33 8.83
C HIS A 59 10.07 -3.73 7.58
N GLN A 60 11.25 -4.18 7.18
CA GLN A 60 11.89 -3.65 5.99
C GLN A 60 11.39 -4.34 4.72
N MET A 61 10.96 -5.57 4.84
CA MET A 61 10.49 -6.33 3.67
C MET A 61 9.02 -6.11 3.39
N ALA A 62 8.22 -5.83 4.41
CA ALA A 62 6.78 -5.67 4.22
C ALA A 62 6.44 -4.58 3.20
N PRO A 63 7.05 -3.39 3.24
CA PRO A 63 6.73 -2.38 2.25
C PRO A 63 7.04 -2.82 0.83
N LYS A 64 8.02 -3.70 0.64
CA LYS A 64 8.37 -4.17 -0.70
C LYS A 64 7.28 -5.06 -1.28
N LEU A 65 6.65 -5.87 -0.44
CA LEU A 65 5.54 -6.69 -0.89
C LEU A 65 4.36 -5.82 -1.30
N TRP A 66 4.04 -4.81 -0.49
CA TRP A 66 2.96 -3.90 -0.83
C TRP A 66 3.31 -3.06 -2.05
N GLN A 67 4.61 -2.72 -2.22
CA GLN A 67 5.03 -1.98 -3.41
C GLN A 67 4.72 -2.76 -4.69
N TYR A 68 4.93 -4.06 -4.66
CA TYR A 68 4.61 -4.89 -5.83
C TYR A 68 3.12 -4.80 -6.16
N LEU A 69 2.26 -4.90 -5.15
CA LEU A 69 0.82 -4.77 -5.35
C LEU A 69 0.46 -3.39 -5.89
N VAL A 70 1.02 -2.34 -5.30
CA VAL A 70 0.75 -0.97 -5.73
C VAL A 70 1.15 -0.77 -7.18
N ASP A 71 2.32 -1.29 -7.58
CA ASP A 71 2.78 -1.14 -8.95
C ASP A 71 1.89 -1.91 -9.93
N GLN A 72 1.46 -3.11 -9.56
CA GLN A 72 0.56 -3.87 -10.42
C GLN A 72 -0.80 -3.20 -10.52
N GLY A 73 -1.29 -2.63 -9.42
CA GLY A 73 -2.54 -1.90 -9.43
C GLY A 73 -2.47 -0.69 -10.34
N ALA A 74 -1.36 0.04 -10.28
CA ALA A 74 -1.18 1.21 -11.13
C ALA A 74 -1.17 0.83 -12.60
N ARG A 75 -0.52 -0.27 -12.94
CA ARG A 75 -0.51 -0.74 -14.33
C ARG A 75 -1.90 -1.11 -14.81
N LYS A 76 -2.64 -1.82 -13.98
CA LYS A 76 -3.99 -2.22 -14.36
C LYS A 76 -4.89 -1.00 -14.53
N TYR A 77 -4.73 -0.03 -13.64
CA TYR A 77 -5.51 1.20 -13.71
C TYR A 77 -5.31 1.89 -15.06
N VAL A 78 -4.05 2.10 -15.48
CA VAL A 78 -3.82 2.80 -16.73
C VAL A 78 -4.20 1.97 -17.94
N MET A 79 -4.16 0.64 -17.83
CA MET A 79 -4.63 -0.21 -18.92
C MET A 79 -6.12 -0.02 -19.14
N GLN A 80 -6.88 0.20 -18.08
CA GLN A 80 -8.32 0.40 -18.19
C GLN A 80 -8.72 1.82 -18.48
N ASN A 81 -7.95 2.79 -18.00
CA ASN A 81 -8.33 4.18 -18.07
C ASN A 81 -7.46 5.05 -18.98
N GLY A 82 -6.36 4.50 -19.48
CA GLY A 82 -5.47 5.27 -20.34
C GLY A 82 -4.38 5.98 -19.55
N GLY A 83 -3.45 6.56 -20.25
CA GLY A 83 -2.34 7.26 -19.63
C GLY A 83 -1.17 6.35 -19.37
N THR A 84 -0.23 6.83 -18.58
CA THR A 84 0.95 6.05 -18.19
C THR A 84 1.00 5.99 -16.67
N VAL A 85 1.66 4.96 -16.17
CA VAL A 85 1.79 4.82 -14.72
C VAL A 85 2.52 6.04 -14.14
N ARG A 86 3.62 6.42 -14.78
CA ARG A 86 4.41 7.52 -14.26
C ARG A 86 3.62 8.83 -14.13
N ASN A 87 2.81 9.12 -15.13
CA ASN A 87 2.07 10.39 -15.12
C ASN A 87 0.83 10.34 -14.25
N THR A 88 0.19 9.19 -14.17
CA THR A 88 -1.04 9.04 -13.38
C THR A 88 -0.73 8.86 -11.89
N PHE A 89 0.26 8.01 -11.59
CA PHE A 89 0.67 7.73 -10.22
C PHE A 89 2.18 7.80 -10.16
N PRO A 90 2.75 8.99 -9.91
CA PRO A 90 4.21 9.15 -9.87
C PRO A 90 4.87 8.18 -8.89
N LYS A 91 6.12 7.88 -9.16
CA LYS A 91 6.84 6.89 -8.37
C LYS A 91 6.79 7.20 -6.87
N GLN A 92 6.95 8.45 -6.50
CA GLN A 92 6.93 8.82 -5.10
C GLN A 92 5.56 8.55 -4.47
N ALA A 93 4.48 8.81 -5.21
CA ALA A 93 3.14 8.50 -4.73
C ALA A 93 2.99 7.01 -4.48
N ARG A 94 3.51 6.19 -5.39
CA ARG A 94 3.41 4.73 -5.24
C ARG A 94 4.23 4.23 -4.06
N ILE A 95 5.41 4.80 -3.85
CA ILE A 95 6.24 4.43 -2.71
C ILE A 95 5.54 4.79 -1.40
N GLU A 96 4.97 5.99 -1.34
CA GLU A 96 4.27 6.42 -0.13
C GLU A 96 3.05 5.57 0.15
N LEU A 97 2.30 5.21 -0.90
CA LEU A 97 1.13 4.35 -0.70
C LEU A 97 1.55 2.98 -0.18
N ALA A 98 2.62 2.42 -0.72
CA ALA A 98 3.08 1.10 -0.26
C ALA A 98 3.47 1.14 1.21
N LYS A 99 4.12 2.21 1.65
CA LYS A 99 4.46 2.36 3.05
C LYS A 99 3.23 2.52 3.92
N ASP A 100 2.27 3.33 3.46
CA ASP A 100 1.03 3.53 4.20
C ASP A 100 0.28 2.21 4.34
N MET A 101 0.21 1.43 3.27
CA MET A 101 -0.47 0.14 3.32
C MET A 101 0.25 -0.82 4.25
N ALA A 102 1.59 -0.84 4.23
CA ALA A 102 2.34 -1.70 5.12
C ALA A 102 2.02 -1.38 6.58
N ASP A 103 1.98 -0.11 6.91
CA ASP A 103 1.70 0.31 8.28
C ASP A 103 0.26 0.03 8.67
N GLU A 104 -0.67 0.38 7.82
CA GLU A 104 -2.09 0.17 8.08
C GLU A 104 -2.42 -1.29 8.26
N GLN A 105 -1.95 -2.14 7.35
CA GLN A 105 -2.30 -3.54 7.40
C GLN A 105 -1.61 -4.25 8.57
N MET A 106 -0.42 -3.81 8.94
CA MET A 106 0.22 -4.36 10.12
C MET A 106 -0.60 -4.05 11.36
N GLU A 107 -1.09 -2.81 11.48
CA GLU A 107 -1.91 -2.46 12.63
C GLU A 107 -3.21 -3.26 12.66
N MET A 108 -3.82 -3.47 11.50
CA MET A 108 -5.04 -4.25 11.45
C MET A 108 -4.80 -5.72 11.79
N LEU A 109 -3.66 -6.26 11.37
CA LEU A 109 -3.31 -7.63 11.74
C LEU A 109 -3.11 -7.73 13.24
N LYS A 110 -2.43 -6.76 13.84
CA LYS A 110 -2.22 -6.75 15.28
C LYS A 110 -3.52 -6.63 16.05
N ALA A 111 -4.50 -5.94 15.48
CA ALA A 111 -5.79 -5.76 16.10
C ALA A 111 -6.71 -6.96 15.93
N GLY A 112 -6.30 -7.97 15.17
CA GLY A 112 -7.12 -9.14 14.92
C GLY A 112 -8.19 -8.95 13.88
N GLU A 113 -8.12 -7.88 13.10
CA GLU A 113 -9.15 -7.58 12.12
C GLU A 113 -9.26 -8.63 11.03
N TYR A 114 -8.16 -9.32 10.73
CA TYR A 114 -8.15 -10.31 9.68
C TYR A 114 -8.02 -11.73 10.21
N SER A 115 -8.39 -11.95 11.46
CA SER A 115 -8.18 -13.27 12.09
C SER A 115 -8.91 -14.39 11.35
N ILE A 116 -10.11 -14.13 10.85
CA ILE A 116 -10.86 -15.15 10.14
C ILE A 116 -10.20 -15.47 8.80
N ALA A 117 -9.80 -14.44 8.07
CA ALA A 117 -9.22 -14.63 6.73
C ALA A 117 -7.85 -15.27 6.80
N THR A 118 -7.04 -14.91 7.80
CA THR A 118 -5.65 -15.33 7.85
C THR A 118 -5.36 -16.43 8.85
N GLY A 119 -6.27 -16.68 9.76
CA GLY A 119 -6.03 -17.63 10.85
C GLY A 119 -5.10 -17.09 11.93
N TYR A 120 -4.71 -15.84 11.84
CA TYR A 120 -3.83 -15.22 12.83
C TYR A 120 -4.67 -14.35 13.77
N ASP A 121 -4.70 -14.71 15.03
CA ASP A 121 -5.43 -13.93 16.03
C ASP A 121 -4.46 -13.63 17.16
N PRO A 122 -3.94 -12.41 17.22
CA PRO A 122 -2.95 -12.06 18.23
C PRO A 122 -3.50 -12.14 19.65
N LYS A 123 -4.81 -12.05 19.81
CA LYS A 123 -5.40 -12.13 21.14
C LYS A 123 -5.52 -13.56 21.64
N LYS A 124 -5.59 -14.51 20.72
CA LYS A 124 -5.66 -15.89 21.13
C LYS A 124 -4.32 -16.54 21.18
N GLY A 125 -3.36 -15.97 20.57
CA GLY A 125 -2.05 -16.55 20.49
C GLY A 125 -1.30 -16.51 21.79
N GLU A 126 -1.90 -15.92 22.78
CA GLU A 126 -1.16 -15.83 24.00
C GLU A 126 -1.17 -17.07 24.78
#